data_95d40cd63303287a2e6791ec407cd681
#
_entry.id   95d40cd63303287a2e6791ec407cd681
#
_cell.length_a   1.000
_cell.length_b   1.000
_cell.length_c   1.000
_cell.angle_alpha   90.00
_cell.angle_beta   90.00
_cell.angle_gamma   90.00
#
_symmetry.space_group_name_H-M   'P 1'
#
loop_
_entity.id
_entity.type
_entity.pdbx_description
1 polymer ?
#
loop_
_entity_poly.entity_id
_entity_poly.type
_entity_poly.pdbx_seq_one_letter_code
_entity_poly.pdbx_strand_id
1 'polypeptide(L)'
;MKKIISLAVCFVMPFVLMGAKTAEDTPPTTSAQAFVLYCPDNNTVICSKNADERMKPASTTKIMTSLITLEEAASCNSEVTFKQEMVAEGSSMYLKVGEKVRLSDLASGMMMASGNDAANAAAYTISGSPEKFSQRMNEKAKQIGMTNTNFVTPSGLDDDNHYSSAKDMALLMSYALENDDFANLTAKKSVTVEFLEPKSKKTAYANHNAERTLFEKYKSPSRKIYRCHRRKNRLYNGGRAVPCFLCQKRRCNACVRHSE
;
A
#
# COMPACT_ATOMS: atom_id res chain seq x y z
N MET A 1 22.52 -77.67 32.04
CA MET A 1 21.90 -76.72 31.08
C MET A 1 21.80 -75.38 31.78
N LYS A 2 22.75 -74.49 31.51
CA LYS A 2 22.80 -73.12 32.10
C LYS A 2 22.14 -72.16 31.17
N LYS A 3 21.04 -71.49 31.58
CA LYS A 3 20.37 -70.47 30.86
C LYS A 3 21.10 -69.16 31.08
N ILE A 4 21.67 -68.59 30.03
CA ILE A 4 22.27 -67.23 29.99
C ILE A 4 21.13 -66.25 29.72
N ILE A 5 20.84 -65.45 30.74
CA ILE A 5 19.89 -64.32 30.57
C ILE A 5 20.72 -63.11 30.08
N SER A 6 20.49 -62.72 28.83
CA SER A 6 21.10 -61.47 28.24
C SER A 6 20.28 -60.27 28.67
N LEU A 7 20.87 -59.41 29.52
CA LEU A 7 20.28 -58.21 29.96
C LEU A 7 20.63 -57.09 28.95
N ALA A 8 19.68 -56.74 28.07
CA ALA A 8 19.82 -55.63 27.17
C ALA A 8 19.58 -54.29 27.92
N VAL A 9 20.65 -53.59 28.21
CA VAL A 9 20.59 -52.22 28.77
C VAL A 9 20.29 -51.24 27.64
N CYS A 10 19.02 -50.80 27.54
CA CYS A 10 18.64 -49.69 26.67
C CYS A 10 19.18 -48.36 27.25
N PHE A 11 20.23 -47.85 26.65
CA PHE A 11 20.76 -46.54 26.96
C PHE A 11 19.85 -45.49 26.30
N VAL A 12 18.91 -44.96 27.08
CA VAL A 12 18.10 -43.80 26.66
C VAL A 12 18.94 -42.54 26.82
N MET A 13 19.54 -42.12 25.73
CA MET A 13 20.19 -40.82 25.70
C MET A 13 19.11 -39.72 25.80
N PRO A 14 19.14 -38.81 26.79
CA PRO A 14 18.28 -37.66 26.78
C PRO A 14 18.74 -36.72 25.65
N PHE A 15 17.94 -36.65 24.61
CA PHE A 15 18.10 -35.64 23.56
C PHE A 15 17.76 -34.28 24.21
N VAL A 16 18.79 -33.61 24.71
CA VAL A 16 18.66 -32.19 25.12
C VAL A 16 18.37 -31.41 23.85
N LEU A 17 17.10 -31.10 23.63
CA LEU A 17 16.72 -30.06 22.70
C LEU A 17 17.32 -28.78 23.23
N MET A 18 18.54 -28.45 22.77
CA MET A 18 19.04 -27.10 22.81
C MET A 18 18.10 -26.29 21.92
N GLY A 19 17.12 -25.65 22.56
CA GLY A 19 16.30 -24.64 21.91
C GLY A 19 17.25 -23.61 21.34
N ALA A 20 17.45 -23.64 20.02
CA ALA A 20 18.03 -22.53 19.32
C ALA A 20 17.17 -21.32 19.70
N LYS A 21 17.70 -20.39 20.51
CA LYS A 21 17.11 -19.06 20.63
C LYS A 21 17.10 -18.51 19.22
N THR A 22 15.93 -18.55 18.60
CA THR A 22 15.70 -17.68 17.43
C THR A 22 16.07 -16.28 17.87
N ALA A 23 17.04 -15.67 17.20
CA ALA A 23 17.33 -14.28 17.38
C ALA A 23 15.98 -13.58 17.29
N GLU A 24 15.53 -12.96 18.37
CA GLU A 24 14.38 -12.07 18.34
C GLU A 24 14.74 -11.00 17.32
N ASP A 25 14.13 -11.09 16.14
CA ASP A 25 14.21 -10.04 15.14
C ASP A 25 13.54 -8.81 15.76
N THR A 26 14.32 -8.04 16.52
CA THR A 26 13.84 -6.78 17.07
C THR A 26 13.45 -5.91 15.88
N PRO A 27 12.19 -5.41 15.85
CA PRO A 27 11.74 -4.56 14.77
C PRO A 27 12.72 -3.39 14.59
N PRO A 28 12.99 -2.96 13.35
CA PRO A 28 13.89 -1.83 13.13
C PRO A 28 13.40 -0.62 13.90
N THR A 29 14.31 0.07 14.60
CA THR A 29 13.99 1.34 15.26
C THR A 29 13.56 2.35 14.20
N THR A 30 12.33 2.84 14.30
CA THR A 30 11.75 3.81 13.37
C THR A 30 11.08 4.94 14.13
N SER A 31 11.12 6.15 13.57
CA SER A 31 10.39 7.31 14.07
C SER A 31 8.88 7.27 13.74
N ALA A 32 8.42 6.28 12.96
CA ALA A 32 7.01 6.11 12.66
C ALA A 32 6.20 5.83 13.93
N GLN A 33 5.03 6.46 14.07
CA GLN A 33 4.09 6.19 15.16
C GLN A 33 3.52 4.78 15.04
N ALA A 34 3.16 4.37 13.82
CA ALA A 34 2.72 3.01 13.51
C ALA A 34 3.39 2.51 12.23
N PHE A 35 3.65 1.21 12.16
CA PHE A 35 4.08 0.56 10.94
C PHE A 35 3.71 -0.92 10.97
N VAL A 36 3.67 -1.53 9.78
CA VAL A 36 3.53 -2.97 9.61
C VAL A 36 4.36 -3.42 8.42
N LEU A 37 5.06 -4.53 8.56
CA LEU A 37 5.62 -5.31 7.47
C LEU A 37 4.77 -6.56 7.32
N TYR A 38 4.06 -6.64 6.20
CA TYR A 38 3.08 -7.68 5.92
C TYR A 38 3.49 -8.50 4.70
N CYS A 39 3.38 -9.82 4.82
CA CYS A 39 3.59 -10.77 3.73
C CYS A 39 2.23 -11.27 3.22
N PRO A 40 1.81 -10.88 2.01
CA PRO A 40 0.50 -11.27 1.48
C PRO A 40 0.43 -12.75 1.10
N ASP A 41 1.56 -13.39 0.74
CA ASP A 41 1.58 -14.79 0.28
C ASP A 41 1.08 -15.79 1.34
N ASN A 42 1.28 -15.48 2.61
CA ASN A 42 0.88 -16.32 3.75
C ASN A 42 0.04 -15.56 4.78
N ASN A 43 -0.41 -14.35 4.45
CA ASN A 43 -1.23 -13.49 5.33
C ASN A 43 -0.58 -13.25 6.71
N THR A 44 0.75 -13.03 6.74
CA THR A 44 1.50 -12.93 7.99
C THR A 44 2.06 -11.52 8.20
N VAL A 45 1.90 -11.00 9.42
CA VAL A 45 2.64 -9.82 9.88
C VAL A 45 4.02 -10.26 10.33
N ILE A 46 5.06 -9.81 9.64
CA ILE A 46 6.46 -10.12 9.94
C ILE A 46 6.94 -9.32 11.14
N CYS A 47 6.69 -8.02 11.13
CA CYS A 47 6.94 -7.14 12.27
C CYS A 47 6.01 -5.91 12.21
N SER A 48 5.74 -5.32 13.36
CA SER A 48 4.84 -4.18 13.45
C SER A 48 5.09 -3.35 14.72
N LYS A 49 4.56 -2.14 14.68
CA LYS A 49 4.41 -1.24 15.83
C LYS A 49 3.05 -0.57 15.70
N ASN A 50 2.21 -0.64 16.73
CA ASN A 50 0.89 0.00 16.76
C ASN A 50 0.04 -0.32 15.52
N ALA A 51 0.10 -1.58 15.03
CA ALA A 51 -0.44 -1.97 13.72
C ALA A 51 -1.96 -1.75 13.60
N ASP A 52 -2.69 -1.91 14.69
CA ASP A 52 -4.15 -1.80 14.76
C ASP A 52 -4.63 -0.44 15.31
N GLU A 53 -3.71 0.48 15.64
CA GLU A 53 -4.02 1.81 16.14
C GLU A 53 -4.70 2.64 15.04
N ARG A 54 -5.84 3.28 15.37
CA ARG A 54 -6.57 4.16 14.45
C ARG A 54 -5.85 5.48 14.32
N MET A 55 -5.53 5.85 13.09
CA MET A 55 -4.82 7.07 12.74
C MET A 55 -5.45 7.71 11.52
N LYS A 56 -5.26 9.01 11.34
CA LYS A 56 -5.69 9.71 10.12
C LYS A 56 -4.82 9.25 8.95
N PRO A 57 -5.38 8.61 7.91
CA PRO A 57 -4.61 8.08 6.79
C PRO A 57 -4.13 9.17 5.82
N ALA A 58 -4.71 10.37 5.89
CA ALA A 58 -4.44 11.46 4.97
C ALA A 58 -4.50 11.00 3.49
N SER A 59 -3.61 11.47 2.63
CA SER A 59 -3.61 11.14 1.19
C SER A 59 -3.37 9.65 0.87
N THR A 60 -3.03 8.80 1.84
CA THR A 60 -2.99 7.35 1.58
C THR A 60 -4.39 6.77 1.33
N THR A 61 -5.45 7.47 1.72
CA THR A 61 -6.85 7.21 1.35
C THR A 61 -7.04 7.04 -0.15
N LYS A 62 -6.29 7.80 -0.96
CA LYS A 62 -6.40 7.76 -2.42
C LYS A 62 -6.00 6.43 -3.05
N ILE A 63 -5.38 5.52 -2.28
CA ILE A 63 -5.17 4.13 -2.71
C ILE A 63 -6.53 3.46 -2.94
N MET A 64 -7.45 3.58 -1.97
CA MET A 64 -8.81 3.06 -2.09
C MET A 64 -9.59 3.74 -3.21
N THR A 65 -9.52 5.06 -3.26
CA THR A 65 -10.22 5.85 -4.29
C THR A 65 -9.73 5.51 -5.69
N SER A 66 -8.41 5.41 -5.89
CA SER A 66 -7.82 5.06 -7.18
C SER A 66 -8.15 3.61 -7.59
N LEU A 67 -8.15 2.68 -6.64
CA LEU A 67 -8.54 1.29 -6.90
C LEU A 67 -9.97 1.22 -7.43
N ILE A 68 -10.93 1.82 -6.71
CA ILE A 68 -12.34 1.84 -7.14
C ILE A 68 -12.48 2.55 -8.49
N THR A 69 -11.73 3.63 -8.71
CA THR A 69 -11.77 4.39 -9.98
C THR A 69 -11.27 3.55 -11.15
N LEU A 70 -10.20 2.76 -10.96
CA LEU A 70 -9.68 1.87 -12.02
C LEU A 70 -10.58 0.67 -12.26
N GLU A 71 -11.16 0.08 -11.21
CA GLU A 71 -12.16 -1.00 -11.36
C GLU A 71 -13.36 -0.52 -12.19
N GLU A 72 -13.84 0.70 -11.94
CA GLU A 72 -14.95 1.29 -12.70
C GLU A 72 -14.52 1.59 -14.14
N ALA A 73 -13.33 2.17 -14.33
CA ALA A 73 -12.79 2.49 -15.64
C ALA A 73 -12.54 1.24 -16.51
N ALA A 74 -12.24 0.09 -15.90
CA ALA A 74 -12.10 -1.18 -16.60
C ALA A 74 -13.44 -1.62 -17.24
N SER A 75 -14.56 -1.28 -16.61
CA SER A 75 -15.91 -1.57 -17.13
C SER A 75 -16.38 -0.48 -18.10
N CYS A 76 -16.16 0.78 -17.74
CA CYS A 76 -16.52 1.95 -18.55
C CYS A 76 -15.57 3.11 -18.25
N ASN A 77 -14.59 3.30 -19.13
CA ASN A 77 -13.66 4.44 -19.01
C ASN A 77 -14.30 5.73 -19.56
N SER A 78 -15.32 6.20 -18.85
CA SER A 78 -16.15 7.33 -19.26
C SER A 78 -15.37 8.65 -19.30
N GLU A 79 -15.89 9.61 -20.06
CA GLU A 79 -15.45 10.99 -20.05
C GLU A 79 -15.98 11.69 -18.79
N VAL A 80 -15.10 12.43 -18.13
CA VAL A 80 -15.41 13.23 -16.95
C VAL A 80 -15.24 14.69 -17.26
N THR A 81 -16.32 15.46 -17.21
CA THR A 81 -16.27 16.92 -17.30
C THR A 81 -16.11 17.46 -15.88
N PHE A 82 -14.98 18.15 -15.64
CA PHE A 82 -14.71 18.74 -14.33
C PHE A 82 -15.64 19.92 -14.06
N LYS A 83 -16.30 19.90 -12.91
CA LYS A 83 -17.31 20.86 -12.50
C LYS A 83 -16.90 21.59 -11.24
N GLN A 84 -17.59 22.71 -10.93
CA GLN A 84 -17.31 23.53 -9.76
C GLN A 84 -17.40 22.78 -8.43
N GLU A 85 -18.37 21.86 -8.30
CA GLU A 85 -18.56 21.04 -7.10
C GLU A 85 -17.44 20.02 -6.85
N MET A 86 -16.60 19.76 -7.84
CA MET A 86 -15.47 18.84 -7.75
C MET A 86 -14.17 19.51 -7.27
N VAL A 87 -14.17 20.85 -7.20
CA VAL A 87 -13.02 21.61 -6.72
C VAL A 87 -12.71 21.23 -5.27
N ALA A 88 -11.44 21.04 -4.97
CA ALA A 88 -10.97 20.67 -3.64
C ALA A 88 -9.71 21.46 -3.26
N GLU A 89 -9.51 21.65 -1.97
CA GLU A 89 -8.32 22.27 -1.41
C GLU A 89 -7.13 21.32 -1.39
N GLY A 90 -5.93 21.85 -1.24
CA GLY A 90 -4.68 21.11 -1.04
C GLY A 90 -4.05 20.65 -2.34
N SER A 91 -3.47 19.43 -2.32
CA SER A 91 -2.79 18.86 -3.49
C SER A 91 -3.77 18.65 -4.64
N SER A 92 -3.35 18.98 -5.86
CA SER A 92 -4.26 19.07 -7.01
C SER A 92 -3.61 18.50 -8.27
N MET A 93 -4.42 17.93 -9.13
CA MET A 93 -4.12 17.66 -10.53
C MET A 93 -4.24 18.92 -11.37
N TYR A 94 -4.74 20.02 -10.78
CA TYR A 94 -4.97 21.34 -11.42
C TYR A 94 -5.99 21.27 -12.57
N LEU A 95 -7.08 20.56 -12.35
CA LEU A 95 -8.22 20.55 -13.25
C LEU A 95 -8.97 21.89 -13.19
N LYS A 96 -9.39 22.37 -14.36
CA LYS A 96 -10.20 23.59 -14.48
C LYS A 96 -11.62 23.22 -14.88
N VAL A 97 -12.58 23.98 -14.37
CA VAL A 97 -14.00 23.79 -14.73
C VAL A 97 -14.18 23.81 -16.25
N GLY A 98 -14.90 22.80 -16.76
CA GLY A 98 -15.12 22.57 -18.19
C GLY A 98 -14.08 21.67 -18.86
N GLU A 99 -12.93 21.42 -18.24
CA GLU A 99 -11.97 20.46 -18.79
C GLU A 99 -12.51 19.03 -18.74
N LYS A 100 -12.16 18.23 -19.74
CA LYS A 100 -12.56 16.81 -19.83
C LYS A 100 -11.34 15.90 -19.84
N VAL A 101 -11.43 14.86 -19.05
CA VAL A 101 -10.44 13.77 -18.94
C VAL A 101 -11.15 12.43 -18.91
N ARG A 102 -10.43 11.34 -19.06
CA ARG A 102 -10.98 10.00 -18.85
C ARG A 102 -11.00 9.66 -17.36
N LEU A 103 -11.89 8.77 -16.97
CA LEU A 103 -11.99 8.31 -15.59
C LEU A 103 -10.65 7.71 -15.09
N SER A 104 -9.95 6.93 -15.91
CA SER A 104 -8.62 6.38 -15.58
C SER A 104 -7.53 7.46 -15.38
N ASP A 105 -7.68 8.64 -16.02
CA ASP A 105 -6.73 9.73 -15.85
C ASP A 105 -6.84 10.37 -14.46
N LEU A 106 -8.03 10.33 -13.85
CA LEU A 106 -8.21 10.78 -12.47
C LEU A 106 -7.42 9.90 -11.49
N ALA A 107 -7.41 8.57 -11.70
CA ALA A 107 -6.56 7.67 -10.90
C ALA A 107 -5.07 8.03 -11.06
N SER A 108 -4.65 8.37 -12.28
CA SER A 108 -3.29 8.85 -12.54
C SER A 108 -2.98 10.14 -11.80
N GLY A 109 -3.89 11.11 -11.81
CA GLY A 109 -3.76 12.37 -11.07
C GLY A 109 -3.70 12.17 -9.56
N MET A 110 -4.52 11.26 -9.01
CA MET A 110 -4.49 10.90 -7.58
C MET A 110 -3.16 10.29 -7.17
N MET A 111 -2.64 9.33 -7.93
CA MET A 111 -1.44 8.58 -7.55
C MET A 111 -0.15 9.37 -7.81
N MET A 112 -0.11 10.24 -8.81
CA MET A 112 1.09 10.98 -9.19
C MET A 112 1.18 12.35 -8.50
N ALA A 113 0.07 13.11 -8.53
CA ALA A 113 0.01 14.49 -7.98
C ALA A 113 -0.70 14.56 -6.62
N SER A 114 -1.18 13.43 -6.10
CA SER A 114 -2.03 13.39 -4.91
C SER A 114 -3.29 14.28 -5.04
N GLY A 115 -3.85 14.40 -6.26
CA GLY A 115 -4.93 15.33 -6.60
C GLY A 115 -6.20 15.09 -5.79
N ASN A 116 -6.60 16.07 -4.96
CA ASN A 116 -7.85 16.06 -4.23
C ASN A 116 -9.03 16.36 -5.17
N ASP A 117 -8.81 17.23 -6.15
CA ASP A 117 -9.72 17.53 -7.24
C ASP A 117 -10.04 16.29 -8.08
N ALA A 118 -9.01 15.48 -8.40
CA ALA A 118 -9.19 14.22 -9.11
C ALA A 118 -9.99 13.20 -8.28
N ALA A 119 -9.77 13.13 -6.97
CA ALA A 119 -10.50 12.25 -6.07
C ALA A 119 -11.98 12.64 -5.99
N ASN A 120 -12.28 13.94 -5.85
CA ASN A 120 -13.65 14.44 -5.85
C ASN A 120 -14.33 14.19 -7.22
N ALA A 121 -13.63 14.46 -8.32
CA ALA A 121 -14.17 14.22 -9.65
C ALA A 121 -14.53 12.75 -9.87
N ALA A 122 -13.68 11.82 -9.43
CA ALA A 122 -13.99 10.40 -9.46
C ALA A 122 -15.22 10.06 -8.61
N ALA A 123 -15.29 10.59 -7.38
CA ALA A 123 -16.41 10.33 -6.46
C ALA A 123 -17.76 10.81 -7.03
N TYR A 124 -17.79 12.03 -7.55
CA TYR A 124 -19.00 12.57 -8.20
C TYR A 124 -19.40 11.77 -9.44
N THR A 125 -18.43 11.38 -10.26
CA THR A 125 -18.70 10.63 -11.50
C THR A 125 -19.22 9.23 -11.21
N ILE A 126 -18.62 8.53 -10.24
CA ILE A 126 -18.94 7.12 -9.95
C ILE A 126 -20.19 6.97 -9.09
N SER A 127 -20.39 7.86 -8.13
CA SER A 127 -21.42 7.71 -7.09
C SER A 127 -22.37 8.89 -6.98
N GLY A 128 -22.14 9.97 -7.72
CA GLY A 128 -22.97 11.18 -7.72
C GLY A 128 -22.69 12.13 -6.54
N SER A 129 -22.01 11.67 -5.49
CA SER A 129 -21.53 12.54 -4.39
C SER A 129 -20.37 11.91 -3.62
N PRO A 130 -19.55 12.70 -2.92
CA PRO A 130 -18.49 12.21 -2.04
C PRO A 130 -19.00 11.28 -0.93
N GLU A 131 -20.17 11.57 -0.36
CA GLU A 131 -20.77 10.78 0.74
C GLU A 131 -21.15 9.38 0.27
N LYS A 132 -21.81 9.25 -0.89
CA LYS A 132 -22.16 7.96 -1.50
C LYS A 132 -20.90 7.19 -1.92
N PHE A 133 -19.88 7.91 -2.39
CA PHE A 133 -18.60 7.28 -2.71
C PHE A 133 -17.91 6.75 -1.46
N SER A 134 -17.94 7.48 -0.35
CA SER A 134 -17.40 7.03 0.94
C SER A 134 -18.09 5.78 1.46
N GLN A 135 -19.41 5.64 1.27
CA GLN A 135 -20.11 4.39 1.55
C GLN A 135 -19.54 3.22 0.73
N ARG A 136 -19.34 3.42 -0.57
CA ARG A 136 -18.71 2.41 -1.45
C ARG A 136 -17.27 2.07 -1.02
N MET A 137 -16.49 3.08 -0.58
CA MET A 137 -15.15 2.85 -0.01
C MET A 137 -15.21 1.97 1.24
N ASN A 138 -16.16 2.23 2.14
CA ASN A 138 -16.32 1.46 3.38
C ASN A 138 -16.85 0.05 3.13
N GLU A 139 -17.71 -0.15 2.13
CA GLU A 139 -18.13 -1.48 1.68
C GLU A 139 -16.94 -2.28 1.13
N LYS A 140 -16.11 -1.66 0.29
CA LYS A 140 -14.87 -2.28 -0.21
C LYS A 140 -13.90 -2.58 0.94
N ALA A 141 -13.74 -1.68 1.90
CA ALA A 141 -12.90 -1.88 3.08
C ALA A 141 -13.35 -3.12 3.89
N LYS A 142 -14.66 -3.29 4.10
CA LYS A 142 -15.20 -4.51 4.74
C LYS A 142 -14.90 -5.77 3.94
N GLN A 143 -15.03 -5.74 2.62
CA GLN A 143 -14.71 -6.88 1.74
C GLN A 143 -13.23 -7.28 1.83
N ILE A 144 -12.33 -6.31 1.97
CA ILE A 144 -10.89 -6.51 2.13
C ILE A 144 -10.52 -7.00 3.54
N GLY A 145 -11.41 -6.83 4.53
CA GLY A 145 -11.16 -7.17 5.93
C GLY A 145 -10.51 -6.05 6.75
N MET A 146 -10.68 -4.79 6.34
CA MET A 146 -10.18 -3.61 7.05
C MET A 146 -11.10 -3.27 8.22
N THR A 147 -10.80 -3.78 9.41
CA THR A 147 -11.68 -3.70 10.59
C THR A 147 -11.52 -2.42 11.41
N ASN A 148 -10.40 -1.71 11.24
CA ASN A 148 -10.07 -0.46 11.94
C ASN A 148 -10.08 0.74 10.98
N THR A 149 -11.00 0.74 10.00
CA THR A 149 -11.04 1.76 8.94
C THR A 149 -12.44 2.32 8.79
N ASN A 150 -12.52 3.64 8.63
CA ASN A 150 -13.70 4.35 8.20
C ASN A 150 -13.30 5.51 7.29
N PHE A 151 -13.74 5.48 6.05
CA PHE A 151 -13.52 6.52 5.07
C PHE A 151 -14.70 7.49 5.05
N VAL A 152 -14.44 8.79 5.16
CA VAL A 152 -15.45 9.86 5.10
C VAL A 152 -15.26 10.70 3.85
N THR A 153 -14.01 10.90 3.41
CA THR A 153 -13.70 11.69 2.22
C THR A 153 -12.93 10.86 1.19
N PRO A 154 -13.14 11.10 -0.13
CA PRO A 154 -12.42 10.38 -1.17
C PRO A 154 -10.94 10.78 -1.27
N SER A 155 -10.58 11.94 -0.78
CA SER A 155 -9.23 12.51 -0.87
C SER A 155 -8.36 12.24 0.36
N GLY A 156 -8.97 11.93 1.52
CA GLY A 156 -8.29 11.85 2.81
C GLY A 156 -8.08 13.21 3.47
N LEU A 157 -8.84 14.23 3.09
CA LEU A 157 -8.94 15.46 3.86
C LEU A 157 -9.47 15.16 5.26
N ASP A 158 -9.00 15.92 6.21
CA ASP A 158 -9.22 15.66 7.63
C ASP A 158 -10.70 15.72 8.02
N ASP A 159 -11.13 14.66 8.69
CA ASP A 159 -12.38 14.53 9.40
C ASP A 159 -12.11 13.66 10.64
N ASP A 160 -12.81 13.90 11.74
CA ASP A 160 -12.55 13.16 12.99
C ASP A 160 -12.99 11.70 12.91
N ASN A 161 -13.94 11.39 12.02
CA ASN A 161 -14.41 10.04 11.76
C ASN A 161 -13.63 9.37 10.60
N HIS A 162 -12.65 10.05 9.99
CA HIS A 162 -11.83 9.51 8.90
C HIS A 162 -10.56 8.89 9.46
N TYR A 163 -10.53 7.58 9.58
CA TYR A 163 -9.40 6.85 10.16
C TYR A 163 -9.13 5.52 9.46
N SER A 164 -7.91 5.04 9.64
CA SER A 164 -7.49 3.69 9.28
C SER A 164 -6.37 3.23 10.22
N SER A 165 -5.88 2.00 10.06
CA SER A 165 -4.73 1.48 10.77
C SER A 165 -3.61 1.09 9.80
N ALA A 166 -2.37 0.95 10.31
CA ALA A 166 -1.25 0.52 9.49
C ALA A 166 -1.49 -0.87 8.88
N LYS A 167 -2.12 -1.76 9.63
CA LYS A 167 -2.47 -3.11 9.17
C LYS A 167 -3.54 -3.08 8.08
N ASP A 168 -4.61 -2.30 8.26
CA ASP A 168 -5.67 -2.18 7.28
C ASP A 168 -5.15 -1.59 5.96
N MET A 169 -4.29 -0.57 6.06
CA MET A 169 -3.66 0.02 4.88
C MET A 169 -2.73 -0.96 4.16
N ALA A 170 -2.09 -1.89 4.88
CA ALA A 170 -1.30 -2.95 4.26
C ALA A 170 -2.19 -3.97 3.53
N LEU A 171 -3.33 -4.34 4.12
CA LEU A 171 -4.34 -5.20 3.47
C LEU A 171 -4.87 -4.53 2.20
N LEU A 172 -5.23 -3.25 2.28
CA LEU A 172 -5.68 -2.47 1.12
C LEU A 172 -4.65 -2.46 0.00
N MET A 173 -3.39 -2.18 0.32
CA MET A 173 -2.34 -2.13 -0.70
C MET A 173 -2.10 -3.51 -1.31
N SER A 174 -2.08 -4.57 -0.49
CA SER A 174 -1.96 -5.95 -0.97
C SER A 174 -3.06 -6.28 -1.98
N TYR A 175 -4.30 -5.96 -1.64
CA TYR A 175 -5.45 -6.16 -2.51
C TYR A 175 -5.37 -5.30 -3.79
N ALA A 176 -5.02 -4.03 -3.66
CA ALA A 176 -4.94 -3.10 -4.79
C ALA A 176 -3.89 -3.53 -5.83
N LEU A 177 -2.81 -4.16 -5.40
CA LEU A 177 -1.77 -4.65 -6.31
C LEU A 177 -2.13 -5.95 -7.06
N GLU A 178 -3.24 -6.60 -6.70
CA GLU A 178 -3.82 -7.67 -7.51
C GLU A 178 -4.52 -7.12 -8.76
N ASN A 179 -4.88 -5.83 -8.76
CA ASN A 179 -5.38 -5.14 -9.93
C ASN A 179 -4.19 -4.69 -10.81
N ASP A 180 -4.10 -5.22 -12.02
CA ASP A 180 -2.99 -4.97 -12.95
C ASP A 180 -2.85 -3.49 -13.32
N ASP A 181 -3.97 -2.76 -13.50
CA ASP A 181 -3.96 -1.34 -13.84
C ASP A 181 -3.42 -0.51 -12.69
N PHE A 182 -3.81 -0.82 -11.46
CA PHE A 182 -3.27 -0.17 -10.26
C PHE A 182 -1.78 -0.48 -10.09
N ALA A 183 -1.37 -1.74 -10.21
CA ALA A 183 0.02 -2.15 -10.11
C ALA A 183 0.90 -1.48 -11.18
N ASN A 184 0.40 -1.44 -12.42
CA ASN A 184 1.09 -0.78 -13.53
C ASN A 184 1.19 0.73 -13.33
N LEU A 185 0.12 1.38 -12.83
CA LEU A 185 0.12 2.80 -12.54
C LEU A 185 1.16 3.16 -11.47
N THR A 186 1.15 2.44 -10.35
CA THR A 186 2.05 2.72 -9.22
C THR A 186 3.53 2.44 -9.52
N ALA A 187 3.82 1.59 -10.51
CA ALA A 187 5.18 1.28 -10.97
C ALA A 187 5.78 2.37 -11.85
N LYS A 188 4.96 3.31 -12.38
CA LYS A 188 5.44 4.35 -13.28
C LYS A 188 6.16 5.47 -12.51
N LYS A 189 7.20 6.04 -13.13
CA LYS A 189 7.88 7.24 -12.62
C LYS A 189 7.14 8.53 -12.96
N SER A 190 6.44 8.54 -14.07
CA SER A 190 5.62 9.65 -14.53
C SER A 190 4.50 9.16 -15.43
N VAL A 191 3.44 9.94 -15.53
CA VAL A 191 2.32 9.72 -16.43
C VAL A 191 2.02 11.04 -17.13
N THR A 192 1.80 10.99 -18.44
CA THR A 192 1.26 12.12 -19.18
C THR A 192 -0.23 11.89 -19.40
N VAL A 193 -1.04 12.82 -18.91
CA VAL A 193 -2.49 12.85 -19.15
C VAL A 193 -2.76 13.72 -20.36
N GLU A 194 -3.48 13.17 -21.32
CA GLU A 194 -3.97 13.89 -22.48
C GLU A 194 -5.43 14.25 -22.26
N PHE A 195 -5.70 15.55 -22.22
CA PHE A 195 -7.06 16.02 -21.99
C PHE A 195 -7.93 15.80 -23.24
N LEU A 196 -9.17 15.40 -23.02
CA LEU A 196 -10.14 15.30 -24.10
C LEU A 196 -10.60 16.70 -24.57
N GLU A 197 -10.73 17.61 -23.58
CA GLU A 197 -10.99 19.02 -23.81
C GLU A 197 -10.24 19.87 -22.78
N PRO A 198 -9.44 20.84 -23.19
CA PRO A 198 -9.04 21.12 -24.58
C PRO A 198 -8.04 20.07 -25.10
N LYS A 199 -8.22 19.59 -26.33
CA LYS A 199 -7.35 18.57 -26.94
C LYS A 199 -5.87 18.96 -27.05
N SER A 200 -5.58 20.26 -26.96
CA SER A 200 -4.19 20.77 -26.95
C SER A 200 -3.48 20.59 -25.61
N LYS A 201 -4.23 20.31 -24.50
CA LYS A 201 -3.65 20.21 -23.17
C LYS A 201 -3.15 18.81 -22.91
N LYS A 202 -1.86 18.74 -22.59
CA LYS A 202 -1.18 17.54 -22.09
C LYS A 202 -0.42 17.94 -20.84
N THR A 203 -0.57 17.16 -19.78
CA THR A 203 0.12 17.45 -18.51
C THR A 203 0.86 16.20 -18.05
N ALA A 204 2.16 16.34 -17.80
CA ALA A 204 2.98 15.28 -17.23
C ALA A 204 2.99 15.42 -15.70
N TYR A 205 2.66 14.33 -15.04
CA TYR A 205 2.72 14.21 -13.57
C TYR A 205 3.85 13.26 -13.22
N ALA A 206 4.78 13.72 -12.40
CA ALA A 206 5.86 12.89 -11.88
C ALA A 206 5.44 12.26 -10.56
N ASN A 207 5.81 11.00 -10.37
CA ASN A 207 5.66 10.35 -9.10
C ASN A 207 6.72 10.89 -8.14
N HIS A 208 6.34 11.83 -7.28
CA HIS A 208 7.22 12.43 -6.28
C HIS A 208 7.87 11.42 -5.34
N ASN A 209 7.28 10.23 -5.21
CA ASN A 209 7.84 9.14 -4.44
C ASN A 209 8.88 8.34 -5.22
N ALA A 210 8.89 8.39 -6.56
CA ALA A 210 9.85 7.67 -7.39
C ALA A 210 11.26 8.29 -7.35
N GLU A 211 11.38 9.59 -7.12
CA GLU A 211 12.67 10.28 -6.99
C GLU A 211 13.29 10.18 -5.59
N ARG A 212 12.47 9.92 -4.57
CA ARG A 212 12.93 9.66 -3.20
C ARG A 212 13.38 8.22 -2.99
N THR A 213 13.96 7.58 -3.99
CA THR A 213 14.64 6.33 -3.78
C THR A 213 15.93 6.59 -3.00
N LEU A 214 15.81 6.58 -1.69
CA LEU A 214 16.89 6.63 -0.70
C LEU A 214 17.99 5.56 -0.91
N PHE A 215 17.91 4.78 -1.99
CA PHE A 215 18.86 3.73 -2.28
C PHE A 215 20.22 4.27 -2.77
N GLU A 216 20.29 5.48 -3.31
CA GLU A 216 21.57 6.06 -3.72
C GLU A 216 22.28 6.84 -2.61
N LYS A 217 21.55 7.31 -1.58
CA LYS A 217 22.14 8.08 -0.45
C LYS A 217 22.71 7.22 0.68
N TYR A 218 22.41 5.94 0.74
CA TYR A 218 22.92 5.04 1.78
C TYR A 218 23.85 3.96 1.20
N LYS A 219 24.87 4.38 0.48
CA LYS A 219 26.09 3.56 0.30
C LYS A 219 26.92 3.61 1.59
N SER A 220 26.37 3.16 2.70
CA SER A 220 27.15 2.90 3.91
C SER A 220 27.32 1.38 4.05
N PRO A 221 28.57 0.88 4.15
CA PRO A 221 28.84 -0.56 4.17
C PRO A 221 28.37 -1.30 5.42
N SER A 222 27.81 -0.60 6.41
CA SER A 222 27.59 -1.15 7.77
C SER A 222 26.12 -1.35 8.17
N ARG A 223 25.14 -1.19 7.29
CA ARG A 223 23.74 -1.46 7.63
C ARG A 223 23.19 -2.63 6.82
N LYS A 224 22.92 -3.74 7.49
CA LYS A 224 22.21 -4.89 6.94
C LYS A 224 20.84 -4.44 6.46
N ILE A 225 20.66 -4.39 5.14
CA ILE A 225 19.38 -4.09 4.51
C ILE A 225 18.81 -5.44 4.07
N TYR A 226 17.65 -5.80 4.60
CA TYR A 226 16.91 -6.97 4.14
C TYR A 226 16.42 -6.71 2.71
N ARG A 227 17.00 -7.42 1.76
CA ARG A 227 16.67 -7.35 0.35
C ARG A 227 15.65 -8.43 0.02
N CYS A 228 14.39 -8.08 -0.10
CA CYS A 228 13.43 -8.93 -0.79
C CYS A 228 13.68 -8.79 -2.30
N HIS A 229 14.22 -9.86 -2.93
CA HIS A 229 14.57 -9.85 -4.34
C HIS A 229 13.46 -10.50 -5.15
N ARG A 230 12.63 -9.68 -5.78
CA ARG A 230 12.21 -9.88 -7.18
C ARG A 230 11.66 -8.58 -7.75
N ARG A 231 12.41 -8.09 -8.76
CA ARG A 231 12.05 -7.05 -9.74
C ARG A 231 10.99 -6.03 -9.28
N LYS A 232 11.48 -4.90 -8.74
CA LYS A 232 10.84 -3.57 -8.77
C LYS A 232 9.80 -3.20 -7.70
N ASN A 233 9.88 -3.69 -6.46
CA ASN A 233 9.17 -3.02 -5.37
C ASN A 233 10.13 -2.64 -4.26
N ARG A 234 10.19 -1.36 -3.95
CA ARG A 234 11.20 -0.74 -3.06
C ARG A 234 10.54 -0.32 -1.76
N LEU A 235 11.23 -0.60 -0.65
CA LEU A 235 10.91 -0.07 0.68
C LEU A 235 11.39 1.38 0.79
N TYR A 236 10.57 2.26 1.36
CA TYR A 236 10.90 3.67 1.60
C TYR A 236 11.09 3.94 3.09
N ASN A 237 12.10 4.72 3.43
CA ASN A 237 12.30 5.27 4.76
C ASN A 237 12.63 6.76 4.63
N GLY A 238 11.78 7.61 5.13
CA GLY A 238 11.98 9.07 5.17
C GLY A 238 10.92 9.72 6.05
N GLY A 239 11.36 10.41 7.06
CA GLY A 239 10.71 11.01 8.22
C GLY A 239 9.35 11.72 8.06
N ARG A 240 8.33 11.00 7.72
CA ARG A 240 6.91 11.22 8.03
C ARG A 240 6.23 9.87 7.83
N ALA A 241 5.23 9.56 8.66
CA ALA A 241 4.54 8.28 8.67
C ALA A 241 4.07 7.88 7.27
N VAL A 242 4.84 7.01 6.61
CA VAL A 242 4.42 6.34 5.37
C VAL A 242 4.35 4.87 5.72
N PRO A 243 3.18 4.24 5.58
CA PRO A 243 3.06 2.80 5.77
C PRO A 243 4.01 2.10 4.80
N CYS A 244 4.80 1.17 5.31
CA CYS A 244 5.69 0.36 4.49
C CYS A 244 4.85 -0.77 3.89
N PHE A 245 4.64 -0.74 2.57
CA PHE A 245 3.88 -1.73 1.85
C PHE A 245 4.77 -2.59 0.98
N LEU A 246 4.55 -3.89 1.03
CA LEU A 246 4.78 -4.89 -0.01
C LEU A 246 5.94 -5.85 0.03
N CYS A 247 5.51 -7.10 0.08
CA CYS A 247 6.16 -8.20 -0.60
C CYS A 247 5.17 -8.76 -1.64
N GLN A 248 5.55 -8.83 -2.92
CA GLN A 248 4.68 -9.28 -4.00
C GLN A 248 4.90 -10.75 -4.36
N LYS A 249 3.80 -11.41 -4.68
CA LYS A 249 3.56 -12.79 -5.12
C LYS A 249 4.72 -13.50 -5.83
N ARG A 250 5.08 -14.62 -5.32
CA ARG A 250 5.79 -15.84 -5.75
C ARG A 250 7.14 -16.09 -5.08
N ARG A 251 7.12 -17.04 -4.11
CA ARG A 251 8.26 -17.73 -3.48
C ARG A 251 9.16 -16.86 -2.60
N CYS A 252 8.71 -16.61 -1.37
CA CYS A 252 9.60 -16.28 -0.25
C CYS A 252 10.40 -17.52 0.20
N ASN A 253 11.41 -17.90 -0.59
CA ASN A 253 12.42 -18.87 -0.14
C ASN A 253 13.78 -18.19 0.09
N ALA A 254 13.82 -16.97 0.60
CA ALA A 254 15.08 -16.26 0.74
C ALA A 254 15.14 -15.26 1.89
N CYS A 255 14.53 -15.53 3.01
CA CYS A 255 14.71 -14.66 4.18
C CYS A 255 15.57 -15.27 5.29
N VAL A 256 16.32 -16.32 5.03
CA VAL A 256 17.38 -16.76 5.97
C VAL A 256 18.57 -17.27 5.16
N ARG A 257 19.57 -16.45 4.95
CA ARG A 257 20.95 -16.89 4.85
C ARG A 257 21.80 -16.03 5.76
N HIS A 258 22.25 -16.66 6.82
CA HIS A 258 23.38 -16.19 7.59
C HIS A 258 24.57 -16.02 6.65
N SER A 259 25.24 -14.90 6.73
CA SER A 259 26.62 -14.76 6.28
C SER A 259 27.52 -15.04 7.47
N GLU A 260 28.33 -16.07 7.35
CA GLU A 260 29.58 -16.19 8.08
C GLU A 260 30.49 -14.96 7.84
#